data_af81b3ea9569f8efdda3315adcbb31f0
#
_entry.id   af81b3ea9569f8efdda3315adcbb31f0
#
_cell.length_a   1.000
_cell.length_b   1.000
_cell.length_c   1.000
_cell.angle_alpha   90.00
_cell.angle_beta   90.00
_cell.angle_gamma   90.00
#
_symmetry.space_group_name_H-M   'P 1'
#
loop_
_entity.id
_entity.type
_entity.pdbx_description
1 polymer ?
#
loop_
_entity_poly.entity_id
_entity_poly.type
_entity_poly.pdbx_seq_one_letter_code
_entity_poly.pdbx_strand_id
1 'polypeptide(L)'
;MYPQDRPGEWHSGQGLWQGVDPTLWNDWGWQMRNRLKTAADLERLMELSPSEKEGCRHAGSRLALSITPHFFNLIDRDDPGCPIRRQVIPRADEMETSPEERIDPLGEEHHMAAPGLVHRYPDRVLFLVTDRCASYCRYCTRSRLVSNARGYQFHPEYEEARLYIRRHTGVRDVLLSGGDPLLLSDEKLGWLLSELRSIEHVEFIRIGSRVPVFMPQRVTPALCEILKKHGPVWMSIHTNHPRECTVELKEACEKLSYAGVPLGNQSVLLKGVNDDPETMKSLVHRLLMMRVRPYYLYMGDLVQGTAHLRGSLEKGVAIIRSLRGHTSGYAVPQL
;
A
#
# COMPACT_ATOMS: atom_id res chain seq x y z
N MET A 1 14.74 -16.53 10.49
CA MET A 1 13.27 -16.51 10.69
C MET A 1 13.03 -16.03 12.12
N TYR A 2 12.36 -14.91 12.29
CA TYR A 2 12.02 -14.41 13.62
C TYR A 2 11.04 -15.39 14.30
N PRO A 3 11.10 -15.60 15.64
CA PRO A 3 10.23 -16.54 16.35
C PRO A 3 8.74 -16.33 16.08
N GLN A 4 8.33 -15.05 15.92
CA GLN A 4 6.95 -14.63 15.60
C GLN A 4 6.54 -14.88 14.14
N ASP A 5 7.46 -15.31 13.28
CA ASP A 5 7.18 -15.59 11.86
C ASP A 5 6.87 -17.08 11.62
N ARG A 6 6.74 -17.87 12.69
CA ARG A 6 6.38 -19.29 12.58
C ARG A 6 5.02 -19.48 11.91
N PRO A 7 4.86 -20.49 11.06
CA PRO A 7 3.55 -20.82 10.51
C PRO A 7 2.52 -21.02 11.64
N GLY A 8 1.45 -20.25 11.61
CA GLY A 8 0.36 -20.32 12.60
C GLY A 8 0.34 -19.21 13.66
N GLU A 9 1.44 -18.51 13.92
CA GLU A 9 1.41 -17.37 14.83
C GLU A 9 1.12 -16.05 14.06
N TRP A 10 0.06 -15.37 14.47
CA TRP A 10 -0.37 -14.11 13.92
C TRP A 10 -0.16 -12.98 14.93
N HIS A 11 0.46 -11.88 14.49
CA HIS A 11 0.51 -10.68 15.33
C HIS A 11 -0.89 -10.14 15.56
N SER A 12 -1.13 -9.60 16.74
CA SER A 12 -2.42 -9.02 17.12
C SER A 12 -2.25 -8.02 18.27
N GLY A 13 -3.20 -7.09 18.37
CA GLY A 13 -3.41 -6.25 19.52
C GLY A 13 -2.68 -4.92 19.53
N GLN A 14 -2.77 -4.24 20.68
CA GLN A 14 -2.34 -2.87 20.85
C GLN A 14 -0.80 -2.71 21.06
N GLY A 15 -0.09 -3.78 21.40
CA GLY A 15 1.36 -3.74 21.60
C GLY A 15 1.80 -2.63 22.57
N LEU A 16 2.50 -1.62 22.07
CA LEU A 16 2.98 -0.47 22.84
C LEU A 16 1.87 0.45 23.37
N TRP A 17 0.66 0.35 22.83
CA TRP A 17 -0.49 1.20 23.17
C TRP A 17 -1.51 0.49 24.08
N GLN A 18 -1.09 -0.47 24.90
CA GLN A 18 -1.97 -1.19 25.84
C GLN A 18 -2.72 -0.26 26.82
N GLY A 19 -2.21 0.93 27.07
CA GLY A 19 -2.90 1.96 27.89
C GLY A 19 -3.98 2.75 27.17
N VAL A 20 -4.16 2.54 25.87
CA VAL A 20 -5.21 3.19 25.08
C VAL A 20 -6.50 2.38 25.19
N ASP A 21 -7.64 3.05 25.37
CA ASP A 21 -8.94 2.41 25.37
C ASP A 21 -9.14 1.60 24.07
N PRO A 22 -9.57 0.34 24.14
CA PRO A 22 -9.78 -0.51 22.96
C PRO A 22 -10.74 0.09 21.91
N THR A 23 -11.72 0.88 22.34
CA THR A 23 -12.64 1.58 21.43
C THR A 23 -11.90 2.64 20.62
N LEU A 24 -11.02 3.40 21.26
CA LEU A 24 -10.16 4.37 20.56
C LEU A 24 -9.14 3.69 19.67
N TRP A 25 -8.50 2.62 20.13
CA TRP A 25 -7.55 1.85 19.32
C TRP A 25 -8.19 1.36 18.02
N ASN A 26 -9.45 0.95 18.08
CA ASN A 26 -10.22 0.46 16.95
C ASN A 26 -10.89 1.58 16.11
N ASP A 27 -10.77 2.85 16.52
CA ASP A 27 -11.16 4.00 15.70
C ASP A 27 -10.04 4.34 14.70
N TRP A 28 -10.31 4.16 13.41
CA TRP A 28 -9.34 4.52 12.36
C TRP A 28 -8.99 6.02 12.37
N GLY A 29 -9.90 6.87 12.81
CA GLY A 29 -9.63 8.29 13.00
C GLY A 29 -8.58 8.53 14.10
N TRP A 30 -8.61 7.75 15.17
CA TRP A 30 -7.59 7.77 16.22
C TRP A 30 -6.23 7.33 15.64
N GLN A 31 -6.18 6.23 14.88
CA GLN A 31 -4.96 5.77 14.22
C GLN A 31 -4.35 6.87 13.34
N MET A 32 -5.17 7.60 12.58
CA MET A 32 -4.75 8.71 11.73
C MET A 32 -4.24 9.92 12.50
N ARG A 33 -4.85 10.25 13.63
CA ARG A 33 -4.42 11.38 14.49
C ARG A 33 -3.11 11.10 15.23
N ASN A 34 -2.88 9.85 15.61
CA ASN A 34 -1.73 9.42 16.42
C ASN A 34 -0.57 8.82 15.59
N ARG A 35 -0.51 9.12 14.30
CA ARG A 35 0.62 8.70 13.45
C ARG A 35 1.93 9.32 13.94
N LEU A 36 2.99 8.53 13.87
CA LEU A 36 4.35 8.96 14.10
C LEU A 36 4.85 9.72 12.86
N LYS A 37 5.22 10.98 13.02
CA LYS A 37 5.52 11.88 11.89
C LYS A 37 6.88 12.55 11.98
N THR A 38 7.55 12.42 13.10
CA THR A 38 8.85 13.06 13.36
C THR A 38 9.87 12.07 13.92
N ALA A 39 11.15 12.38 13.80
CA ALA A 39 12.21 11.61 14.46
C ALA A 39 11.95 11.51 15.97
N ALA A 40 11.54 12.61 16.61
CA ALA A 40 11.23 12.65 18.03
C ALA A 40 10.07 11.71 18.43
N ASP A 41 9.09 11.50 17.54
CA ASP A 41 8.04 10.51 17.78
C ASP A 41 8.60 9.09 17.81
N LEU A 42 9.52 8.77 16.91
CA LEU A 42 10.18 7.47 16.84
C LEU A 42 11.14 7.26 18.03
N GLU A 43 11.98 8.27 18.37
CA GLU A 43 12.96 8.19 19.43
C GLU A 43 12.36 8.01 20.84
N ARG A 44 11.08 8.37 21.02
CA ARG A 44 10.34 8.04 22.25
C ARG A 44 10.03 6.54 22.38
N LEU A 45 10.04 5.79 21.28
CA LEU A 45 9.58 4.41 21.24
C LEU A 45 10.68 3.41 20.90
N MET A 46 11.77 3.86 20.25
CA MET A 46 12.87 3.01 19.81
C MET A 46 14.15 3.81 19.60
N GLU A 47 15.28 3.12 19.58
CA GLU A 47 16.55 3.72 19.18
C GLU A 47 16.66 3.74 17.64
N LEU A 48 16.99 4.93 17.09
CA LEU A 48 17.26 5.10 15.67
C LEU A 48 18.76 4.90 15.39
N SER A 49 19.07 4.15 14.34
CA SER A 49 20.44 4.05 13.82
C SER A 49 20.93 5.39 13.26
N PRO A 50 22.26 5.59 13.11
CA PRO A 50 22.79 6.82 12.50
C PRO A 50 22.21 7.11 11.11
N SER A 51 22.02 6.08 10.25
CA SER A 51 21.40 6.22 8.93
C SER A 51 19.94 6.67 9.02
N GLU A 52 19.18 6.16 9.99
CA GLU A 52 17.77 6.56 10.16
C GLU A 52 17.63 7.98 10.72
N LYS A 53 18.50 8.37 11.66
CA LYS A 53 18.55 9.75 12.17
C LYS A 53 18.81 10.74 11.03
N GLU A 54 19.76 10.41 10.15
CA GLU A 54 20.06 11.22 8.97
C GLU A 54 18.91 11.23 7.97
N GLY A 55 18.34 10.05 7.66
CA GLY A 55 17.16 9.94 6.79
C GLY A 55 15.97 10.74 7.30
N CYS A 56 15.70 10.73 8.62
CA CYS A 56 14.63 11.51 9.22
C CYS A 56 14.86 13.02 9.12
N ARG A 57 16.09 13.52 9.19
CA ARG A 57 16.40 14.95 8.98
C ARG A 57 16.05 15.41 7.57
N HIS A 58 16.19 14.52 6.59
CA HIS A 58 15.96 14.81 5.16
C HIS A 58 14.58 14.33 4.64
N ALA A 59 13.78 13.66 5.47
CA ALA A 59 12.49 13.08 5.05
C ALA A 59 11.55 14.11 4.40
N GLY A 60 11.56 15.37 4.87
CA GLY A 60 10.74 16.43 4.32
C GLY A 60 11.09 16.84 2.89
N SER A 61 12.29 16.52 2.37
CA SER A 61 12.73 16.93 1.02
C SER A 61 12.28 15.98 -0.10
N ARG A 62 12.01 14.69 0.21
CA ARG A 62 11.60 13.69 -0.77
C ARG A 62 10.24 13.08 -0.45
N LEU A 63 10.10 12.51 0.71
CA LEU A 63 8.89 11.85 1.18
C LEU A 63 8.85 11.96 2.71
N ALA A 64 7.81 12.58 3.25
CA ALA A 64 7.65 12.78 4.67
C ALA A 64 7.63 11.45 5.46
N LEU A 65 7.79 11.52 6.77
CA LEU A 65 7.58 10.41 7.68
C LEU A 65 6.10 10.36 8.08
N SER A 66 5.49 9.19 8.01
CA SER A 66 4.18 8.91 8.61
C SER A 66 4.03 7.41 8.79
N ILE A 67 3.74 6.97 10.03
CA ILE A 67 3.51 5.57 10.38
C ILE A 67 2.33 5.50 11.34
N THR A 68 1.33 4.67 11.03
CA THR A 68 0.21 4.43 11.95
C THR A 68 0.67 3.65 13.19
N PRO A 69 0.07 3.86 14.37
CA PRO A 69 0.35 3.06 15.57
C PRO A 69 0.22 1.55 15.34
N HIS A 70 -0.82 1.11 14.62
CA HIS A 70 -1.02 -0.30 14.27
C HIS A 70 0.20 -0.87 13.51
N PHE A 71 0.65 -0.20 12.45
CA PHE A 71 1.76 -0.70 11.64
C PHE A 71 3.11 -0.60 12.37
N PHE A 72 3.29 0.40 13.21
CA PHE A 72 4.49 0.54 14.03
C PHE A 72 4.68 -0.64 15.00
N ASN A 73 3.60 -1.21 15.54
CA ASN A 73 3.66 -2.40 16.39
C ASN A 73 4.30 -3.62 15.74
N LEU A 74 4.35 -3.66 14.40
CA LEU A 74 4.96 -4.75 13.65
C LEU A 74 6.48 -4.61 13.51
N ILE A 75 7.03 -3.46 13.89
CA ILE A 75 8.46 -3.18 13.81
C ILE A 75 9.19 -3.89 14.97
N ASP A 76 10.25 -4.60 14.63
CA ASP A 76 11.26 -4.98 15.61
C ASP A 76 12.13 -3.75 15.89
N ARG A 77 12.01 -3.23 17.11
CA ARG A 77 12.65 -1.97 17.50
C ARG A 77 14.15 -2.10 17.74
N ASP A 78 14.59 -3.31 18.05
CA ASP A 78 15.97 -3.62 18.39
C ASP A 78 16.79 -4.03 17.15
N ASP A 79 16.10 -4.31 16.02
CA ASP A 79 16.73 -4.69 14.76
C ASP A 79 16.58 -3.61 13.66
N PRO A 80 17.65 -2.85 13.35
CA PRO A 80 17.65 -1.92 12.22
C PRO A 80 17.47 -2.58 10.86
N GLY A 81 17.67 -3.90 10.77
CA GLY A 81 17.44 -4.73 9.58
C GLY A 81 16.00 -5.22 9.44
N CYS A 82 15.14 -4.98 10.44
CA CYS A 82 13.75 -5.43 10.44
C CYS A 82 13.03 -5.11 9.12
N PRO A 83 12.42 -6.11 8.46
CA PRO A 83 11.77 -5.94 7.15
C PRO A 83 10.59 -4.95 7.17
N ILE A 84 9.91 -4.78 8.29
CA ILE A 84 8.83 -3.79 8.43
C ILE A 84 9.41 -2.40 8.60
N ARG A 85 10.43 -2.26 9.47
CA ARG A 85 11.15 -1.02 9.74
C ARG A 85 11.71 -0.40 8.46
N ARG A 86 12.36 -1.22 7.61
CA ARG A 86 12.96 -0.82 6.33
C ARG A 86 11.95 -0.23 5.34
N GLN A 87 10.68 -0.61 5.43
CA GLN A 87 9.66 -0.16 4.50
C GLN A 87 9.12 1.25 4.79
N VAL A 88 9.24 1.73 6.04
CA VAL A 88 8.54 2.95 6.47
C VAL A 88 9.42 3.97 7.20
N ILE A 89 10.60 3.58 7.72
CA ILE A 89 11.51 4.52 8.37
C ILE A 89 12.52 5.05 7.35
N PRO A 90 12.65 6.40 7.22
CA PRO A 90 13.63 7.02 6.33
C PRO A 90 15.07 6.63 6.68
N ARG A 91 15.92 6.52 5.67
CA ARG A 91 17.35 6.22 5.82
C ARG A 91 18.20 7.18 5.00
N ALA A 92 19.46 7.36 5.38
CA ALA A 92 20.43 8.16 4.63
C ALA A 92 20.57 7.70 3.17
N ASP A 93 20.47 6.38 2.93
CA ASP A 93 20.51 5.77 1.60
C ASP A 93 19.50 6.40 0.60
N GLU A 94 18.42 7.01 1.09
CA GLU A 94 17.42 7.68 0.24
C GLU A 94 17.93 8.98 -0.41
N MET A 95 19.04 9.51 0.06
CA MET A 95 19.68 10.68 -0.53
C MET A 95 20.57 10.31 -1.71
N GLU A 96 20.92 9.04 -1.86
CA GLU A 96 21.67 8.54 -2.99
C GLU A 96 20.72 8.33 -4.18
N THR A 97 21.10 8.87 -5.34
CA THR A 97 20.34 8.73 -6.58
C THR A 97 21.28 8.26 -7.70
N SER A 98 20.79 7.39 -8.57
CA SER A 98 21.50 6.99 -9.78
C SER A 98 20.95 7.72 -11.00
N PRO A 99 21.75 7.84 -12.12
CA PRO A 99 21.31 8.51 -13.33
C PRO A 99 20.07 7.90 -14.00
N GLU A 100 19.81 6.60 -13.75
CA GLU A 100 18.66 5.88 -14.29
C GLU A 100 17.38 6.18 -13.52
N GLU A 101 17.49 6.64 -12.28
CA GLU A 101 16.34 6.91 -11.43
C GLU A 101 15.61 8.19 -11.85
N ARG A 102 14.30 8.14 -11.81
CA ARG A 102 13.41 9.22 -12.23
C ARG A 102 12.44 9.61 -11.12
N ILE A 103 11.98 10.86 -11.17
CA ILE A 103 10.93 11.37 -10.29
C ILE A 103 9.58 10.72 -10.65
N ASP A 104 9.31 10.56 -11.95
CA ASP A 104 8.15 9.86 -12.51
C ASP A 104 8.61 8.66 -13.35
N PRO A 105 8.93 7.51 -12.73
CA PRO A 105 9.43 6.33 -13.44
C PRO A 105 8.36 5.68 -14.33
N LEU A 106 7.08 5.93 -14.06
CA LEU A 106 5.95 5.36 -14.79
C LEU A 106 5.47 6.26 -15.94
N GLY A 107 5.94 7.52 -16.03
CA GLY A 107 5.52 8.48 -17.04
C GLY A 107 4.05 8.86 -16.91
N GLU A 108 3.53 8.88 -15.68
CA GLU A 108 2.11 9.16 -15.43
C GLU A 108 1.72 10.56 -15.86
N GLU A 109 2.60 11.55 -15.69
CA GLU A 109 2.36 12.94 -16.10
C GLU A 109 2.20 13.06 -17.62
N HIS A 110 3.00 12.31 -18.39
CA HIS A 110 2.90 12.28 -19.86
C HIS A 110 1.56 11.69 -20.36
N HIS A 111 0.95 10.80 -19.60
CA HIS A 111 -0.31 10.15 -19.93
C HIS A 111 -1.52 10.72 -19.20
N MET A 112 -1.37 11.88 -18.56
CA MET A 112 -2.45 12.52 -17.80
C MET A 112 -3.44 13.19 -18.76
N ALA A 113 -4.61 12.58 -18.87
CA ALA A 113 -5.68 13.00 -19.79
C ALA A 113 -6.60 14.07 -19.19
N ALA A 114 -6.68 14.14 -17.86
CA ALA A 114 -7.32 15.17 -17.07
C ALA A 114 -6.60 15.22 -15.71
N PRO A 115 -6.70 16.30 -14.91
CA PRO A 115 -6.04 16.38 -13.61
C PRO A 115 -6.37 15.18 -12.72
N GLY A 116 -5.35 14.37 -12.40
CA GLY A 116 -5.50 13.14 -11.64
C GLY A 116 -5.93 11.91 -12.43
N LEU A 117 -6.19 12.00 -13.74
CA LEU A 117 -6.59 10.86 -14.56
C LEU A 117 -5.52 10.49 -15.57
N VAL A 118 -4.92 9.32 -15.43
CA VAL A 118 -3.88 8.77 -16.32
C VAL A 118 -4.51 7.75 -17.27
N HIS A 119 -4.40 7.97 -18.58
CA HIS A 119 -4.92 7.08 -19.62
C HIS A 119 -3.80 6.58 -20.52
N ARG A 120 -3.15 5.50 -20.12
CA ARG A 120 -2.02 4.88 -20.84
C ARG A 120 -2.45 3.68 -21.70
N TYR A 121 -3.48 2.96 -21.28
CA TYR A 121 -3.93 1.73 -21.91
C TYR A 121 -5.31 1.93 -22.53
N PRO A 122 -5.62 1.26 -23.66
CA PRO A 122 -6.83 1.58 -24.44
C PRO A 122 -8.15 1.35 -23.70
N ASP A 123 -8.18 0.41 -22.72
CA ASP A 123 -9.40 -0.08 -22.08
C ASP A 123 -9.50 0.27 -20.59
N ARG A 124 -8.50 0.97 -20.04
CA ARG A 124 -8.48 1.28 -18.60
C ARG A 124 -7.78 2.58 -18.27
N VAL A 125 -8.23 3.19 -17.19
CA VAL A 125 -7.62 4.40 -16.63
C VAL A 125 -7.23 4.21 -15.18
N LEU A 126 -6.20 4.95 -14.77
CA LEU A 126 -5.81 5.14 -13.38
C LEU A 126 -6.33 6.51 -12.92
N PHE A 127 -7.18 6.50 -11.90
CA PHE A 127 -7.71 7.73 -11.33
C PHE A 127 -7.09 7.97 -9.95
N LEU A 128 -6.22 8.97 -9.88
CA LEU A 128 -5.60 9.46 -8.66
C LEU A 128 -6.59 10.33 -7.92
N VAL A 129 -7.19 9.82 -6.85
CA VAL A 129 -8.32 10.48 -6.17
C VAL A 129 -7.91 11.23 -4.90
N THR A 130 -6.69 11.06 -4.44
CA THR A 130 -6.13 11.73 -3.25
C THR A 130 -4.61 11.66 -3.25
N ASP A 131 -3.96 12.60 -2.58
CA ASP A 131 -2.53 12.62 -2.31
C ASP A 131 -2.19 12.10 -0.89
N ARG A 132 -3.19 11.70 -0.10
CA ARG A 132 -3.03 11.33 1.30
C ARG A 132 -2.80 9.84 1.45
N CYS A 133 -1.86 9.46 2.34
CA CYS A 133 -1.63 8.08 2.78
C CYS A 133 -1.69 7.96 4.30
N ALA A 134 -2.03 6.77 4.80
CA ALA A 134 -2.00 6.46 6.22
C ALA A 134 -0.56 6.36 6.73
N SER A 135 0.30 5.66 5.98
CA SER A 135 1.75 5.60 6.17
C SER A 135 2.46 5.77 4.84
N TYR A 136 3.71 6.23 4.83
CA TYR A 136 4.46 6.43 3.60
C TYR A 136 5.48 5.29 3.38
N CYS A 137 5.29 4.55 2.28
CA CYS A 137 6.22 3.52 1.83
C CYS A 137 7.50 4.16 1.29
N ARG A 138 8.69 3.79 1.80
CA ARG A 138 9.96 4.38 1.36
C ARG A 138 10.33 4.08 -0.10
N TYR A 139 9.68 3.10 -0.71
CA TYR A 139 9.80 2.72 -2.13
C TYR A 139 8.66 3.26 -3.02
N CYS A 140 7.93 4.29 -2.58
CA CYS A 140 6.74 4.80 -3.26
C CYS A 140 7.06 5.39 -4.64
N THR A 141 6.45 4.84 -5.70
CA THR A 141 6.58 5.33 -7.09
C THR A 141 5.98 6.73 -7.28
N ARG A 142 5.05 7.11 -6.40
CA ARG A 142 4.36 8.40 -6.40
C ARG A 142 4.79 9.32 -5.26
N SER A 143 6.03 9.13 -4.75
CA SER A 143 6.56 10.00 -3.67
C SER A 143 6.48 11.50 -4.01
N ARG A 144 6.54 11.85 -5.30
CA ARG A 144 6.40 13.23 -5.80
C ARG A 144 5.00 13.83 -5.56
N LEU A 145 3.96 12.98 -5.57
CA LEU A 145 2.55 13.39 -5.46
C LEU A 145 2.02 13.37 -4.04
N VAL A 146 2.56 12.46 -3.20
CA VAL A 146 2.08 12.27 -1.84
C VAL A 146 2.94 13.05 -0.84
N SER A 147 2.41 13.36 0.32
CA SER A 147 3.07 14.08 1.43
C SER A 147 3.40 15.56 1.22
N ASN A 148 3.20 16.12 0.04
CA ASN A 148 3.54 17.51 -0.30
C ASN A 148 5.02 17.90 -0.03
N ALA A 149 5.91 16.91 0.06
CA ALA A 149 7.31 17.11 0.44
C ALA A 149 8.08 18.00 -0.57
N ARG A 150 7.63 18.03 -1.83
CA ARG A 150 8.25 18.84 -2.91
C ARG A 150 7.42 20.05 -3.31
N GLY A 151 6.45 20.48 -2.49
CA GLY A 151 5.56 21.60 -2.81
C GLY A 151 4.55 21.30 -3.94
N TYR A 152 4.44 20.05 -4.38
CA TYR A 152 3.46 19.65 -5.36
C TYR A 152 2.05 19.71 -4.74
N GLN A 153 1.17 20.48 -5.34
CA GLN A 153 -0.24 20.53 -4.95
C GLN A 153 -1.03 19.62 -5.88
N PHE A 154 -1.54 18.53 -5.33
CA PHE A 154 -2.39 17.61 -6.05
C PHE A 154 -3.85 18.00 -5.87
N HIS A 155 -4.48 18.41 -6.96
CA HIS A 155 -5.90 18.75 -7.01
C HIS A 155 -6.58 17.89 -8.06
N PRO A 156 -7.17 16.74 -7.69
CA PRO A 156 -7.90 15.92 -8.64
C PRO A 156 -9.18 16.63 -9.05
N GLU A 157 -9.38 16.81 -10.34
CA GLU A 157 -10.59 17.37 -10.90
C GLU A 157 -11.58 16.24 -11.22
N TYR A 158 -12.36 15.84 -10.23
CA TYR A 158 -13.27 14.70 -10.33
C TYR A 158 -14.27 14.82 -11.47
N GLU A 159 -14.78 16.03 -11.71
CA GLU A 159 -15.75 16.28 -12.77
C GLU A 159 -15.12 16.14 -14.16
N GLU A 160 -13.94 16.71 -14.38
CA GLU A 160 -13.22 16.57 -15.66
C GLU A 160 -12.85 15.12 -15.93
N ALA A 161 -12.35 14.40 -14.92
CA ALA A 161 -12.01 12.99 -15.03
C ALA A 161 -13.24 12.14 -15.39
N ARG A 162 -14.38 12.39 -14.72
CA ARG A 162 -15.64 11.70 -14.98
C ARG A 162 -16.16 11.99 -16.41
N LEU A 163 -16.13 13.24 -16.84
CA LEU A 163 -16.54 13.63 -18.20
C LEU A 163 -15.61 13.01 -19.25
N TYR A 164 -14.32 12.95 -18.99
CA TYR A 164 -13.37 12.27 -19.86
C TYR A 164 -13.73 10.78 -20.00
N ILE A 165 -13.89 10.06 -18.88
CA ILE A 165 -14.26 8.64 -18.90
C ILE A 165 -15.56 8.45 -19.70
N ARG A 166 -16.59 9.25 -19.43
CA ARG A 166 -17.89 9.16 -20.12
C ARG A 166 -17.80 9.33 -21.64
N ARG A 167 -16.87 10.15 -22.12
CA ARG A 167 -16.66 10.39 -23.57
C ARG A 167 -15.82 9.29 -24.24
N HIS A 168 -15.03 8.55 -23.46
CA HIS A 168 -14.12 7.52 -23.97
C HIS A 168 -14.71 6.13 -23.72
N THR A 169 -15.62 5.71 -24.59
CA THR A 169 -16.39 4.46 -24.43
C THR A 169 -15.57 3.18 -24.47
N GLY A 170 -14.31 3.24 -24.88
CA GLY A 170 -13.36 2.12 -24.76
C GLY A 170 -12.89 1.84 -23.33
N VAL A 171 -13.07 2.79 -22.39
CA VAL A 171 -12.67 2.63 -20.99
C VAL A 171 -13.67 1.77 -20.24
N ARG A 172 -13.30 0.53 -19.95
CA ARG A 172 -14.13 -0.46 -19.24
C ARG A 172 -13.77 -0.60 -17.77
N ASP A 173 -12.53 -0.25 -17.42
CA ASP A 173 -11.90 -0.50 -16.13
C ASP A 173 -11.35 0.82 -15.54
N VAL A 174 -11.77 1.17 -14.33
CA VAL A 174 -11.30 2.36 -13.62
C VAL A 174 -10.60 1.92 -12.34
N LEU A 175 -9.29 2.18 -12.26
CA LEU A 175 -8.48 1.93 -11.05
C LEU A 175 -8.40 3.20 -10.20
N LEU A 176 -9.04 3.21 -9.05
CA LEU A 176 -8.88 4.25 -8.03
C LEU A 176 -7.56 4.04 -7.28
N SER A 177 -6.75 5.09 -7.20
CA SER A 177 -5.44 5.10 -6.54
C SER A 177 -5.05 6.54 -6.14
N GLY A 178 -3.76 6.86 -6.15
CA GLY A 178 -3.21 8.18 -5.80
C GLY A 178 -2.25 8.06 -4.64
N GLY A 179 -2.56 8.72 -3.53
CA GLY A 179 -2.17 8.28 -2.20
C GLY A 179 -2.90 6.97 -1.89
N ASP A 180 -3.86 7.00 -0.99
CA ASP A 180 -4.66 5.80 -0.72
C ASP A 180 -6.16 6.13 -0.74
N PRO A 181 -6.94 5.58 -1.68
CA PRO A 181 -8.36 5.88 -1.86
C PRO A 181 -9.21 5.61 -0.63
N LEU A 182 -8.83 4.65 0.23
CA LEU A 182 -9.59 4.34 1.43
C LEU A 182 -9.45 5.41 2.54
N LEU A 183 -8.62 6.45 2.32
CA LEU A 183 -8.60 7.64 3.18
C LEU A 183 -9.63 8.70 2.81
N LEU A 184 -10.34 8.53 1.70
CA LEU A 184 -11.55 9.31 1.46
C LEU A 184 -12.60 8.99 2.52
N SER A 185 -13.45 9.97 2.87
CA SER A 185 -14.62 9.69 3.70
C SER A 185 -15.55 8.68 3.01
N ASP A 186 -16.35 7.99 3.79
CA ASP A 186 -17.34 7.04 3.27
C ASP A 186 -18.31 7.72 2.30
N GLU A 187 -18.75 8.94 2.64
CA GLU A 187 -19.58 9.77 1.78
C GLU A 187 -18.91 10.08 0.43
N LYS A 188 -17.64 10.54 0.46
CA LYS A 188 -16.92 10.90 -0.77
C LYS A 188 -16.63 9.69 -1.63
N LEU A 189 -16.23 8.56 -1.03
CA LEU A 189 -15.97 7.32 -1.74
C LEU A 189 -17.26 6.77 -2.34
N GLY A 190 -18.36 6.75 -1.57
CA GLY A 190 -19.67 6.29 -2.05
C GLY A 190 -20.19 7.13 -3.22
N TRP A 191 -20.06 8.46 -3.12
CA TRP A 191 -20.39 9.36 -4.23
C TRP A 191 -19.55 9.04 -5.47
N LEU A 192 -18.23 8.93 -5.34
CA LEU A 192 -17.35 8.65 -6.48
C LEU A 192 -17.66 7.32 -7.16
N LEU A 193 -17.87 6.27 -6.37
CA LEU A 193 -18.28 4.96 -6.89
C LEU A 193 -19.62 5.02 -7.61
N SER A 194 -20.60 5.76 -7.06
CA SER A 194 -21.91 5.97 -7.69
C SER A 194 -21.78 6.67 -9.05
N GLU A 195 -20.97 7.74 -9.11
CA GLU A 195 -20.75 8.49 -10.35
C GLU A 195 -20.07 7.61 -11.43
N LEU A 196 -19.06 6.83 -11.06
CA LEU A 196 -18.41 5.92 -12.00
C LEU A 196 -19.33 4.79 -12.47
N ARG A 197 -20.16 4.22 -11.58
CA ARG A 197 -21.14 3.19 -11.92
C ARG A 197 -22.28 3.71 -12.80
N SER A 198 -22.53 5.02 -12.81
CA SER A 198 -23.50 5.65 -13.70
C SER A 198 -23.03 5.72 -15.16
N ILE A 199 -21.76 5.40 -15.43
CA ILE A 199 -21.20 5.38 -16.78
C ILE A 199 -21.39 3.96 -17.34
N GLU A 200 -22.22 3.81 -18.34
CA GLU A 200 -22.72 2.52 -18.85
C GLU A 200 -21.62 1.55 -19.27
N HIS A 201 -20.56 2.05 -19.91
CA HIS A 201 -19.46 1.21 -20.42
C HIS A 201 -18.38 0.89 -19.35
N VAL A 202 -18.46 1.45 -18.13
CA VAL A 202 -17.57 1.08 -17.04
C VAL A 202 -18.08 -0.24 -16.43
N GLU A 203 -17.40 -1.33 -16.75
CA GLU A 203 -17.81 -2.68 -16.34
C GLU A 203 -17.48 -2.98 -14.89
N PHE A 204 -16.30 -2.56 -14.42
CA PHE A 204 -15.86 -2.75 -13.05
C PHE A 204 -14.91 -1.64 -12.58
N ILE A 205 -14.82 -1.50 -11.27
CA ILE A 205 -13.93 -0.55 -10.60
C ILE A 205 -12.91 -1.33 -9.78
N ARG A 206 -11.68 -0.87 -9.79
CA ARG A 206 -10.63 -1.40 -8.92
C ARG A 206 -10.19 -0.35 -7.90
N ILE A 207 -9.84 -0.79 -6.72
CA ILE A 207 -9.23 0.04 -5.67
C ILE A 207 -7.87 -0.53 -5.33
N GLY A 208 -6.81 0.27 -5.50
CA GLY A 208 -5.46 -0.05 -5.02
C GLY A 208 -5.24 0.59 -3.66
N SER A 209 -5.07 -0.19 -2.60
CA SER A 209 -4.96 0.34 -1.24
C SER A 209 -3.98 -0.45 -0.37
N ARG A 210 -3.21 0.25 0.44
CA ARG A 210 -2.44 -0.34 1.53
C ARG A 210 -3.05 -0.08 2.92
N VAL A 211 -4.14 0.68 2.97
CA VAL A 211 -4.85 0.97 4.22
C VAL A 211 -5.25 -0.28 4.99
N PRO A 212 -5.76 -1.37 4.39
CA PRO A 212 -6.08 -2.58 5.16
C PRO A 212 -4.87 -3.14 5.93
N VAL A 213 -3.65 -2.96 5.40
CA VAL A 213 -2.39 -3.39 6.03
C VAL A 213 -1.91 -2.39 7.07
N PHE A 214 -1.93 -1.09 6.75
CA PHE A 214 -1.48 -0.03 7.64
C PHE A 214 -2.44 0.28 8.79
N MET A 215 -3.73 0.04 8.55
CA MET A 215 -4.82 0.47 9.43
C MET A 215 -6.10 -0.33 9.15
N PRO A 216 -6.12 -1.64 9.51
CA PRO A 216 -7.26 -2.52 9.25
C PRO A 216 -8.57 -2.01 9.85
N GLN A 217 -8.50 -1.18 10.89
CA GLN A 217 -9.66 -0.53 11.54
C GLN A 217 -10.49 0.33 10.56
N ARG A 218 -9.90 0.76 9.43
CA ARG A 218 -10.62 1.50 8.38
C ARG A 218 -11.63 0.61 7.63
N VAL A 219 -11.47 -0.70 7.68
CA VAL A 219 -12.42 -1.64 7.06
C VAL A 219 -13.62 -1.82 8.00
N THR A 220 -14.47 -0.79 8.01
CA THR A 220 -15.69 -0.73 8.82
C THR A 220 -16.86 -1.43 8.11
N PRO A 221 -17.93 -1.81 8.83
CA PRO A 221 -19.16 -2.30 8.21
C PRO A 221 -19.75 -1.29 7.21
N ALA A 222 -19.70 0.01 7.51
CA ALA A 222 -20.19 1.06 6.61
C ALA A 222 -19.43 1.09 5.28
N LEU A 223 -18.09 1.01 5.33
CA LEU A 223 -17.28 0.90 4.12
C LEU A 223 -17.66 -0.36 3.30
N CYS A 224 -17.82 -1.50 3.96
CA CYS A 224 -18.20 -2.75 3.30
C CYS A 224 -19.55 -2.65 2.59
N GLU A 225 -20.54 -2.03 3.20
CA GLU A 225 -21.86 -1.80 2.56
C GLU A 225 -21.77 -0.87 1.36
N ILE A 226 -20.93 0.17 1.42
CA ILE A 226 -20.67 1.05 0.27
C ILE A 226 -20.07 0.24 -0.89
N LEU A 227 -19.03 -0.55 -0.64
CA LEU A 227 -18.38 -1.35 -1.67
C LEU A 227 -19.34 -2.38 -2.28
N LYS A 228 -20.12 -3.06 -1.45
CA LYS A 228 -21.16 -4.03 -1.87
C LYS A 228 -22.22 -3.37 -2.75
N LYS A 229 -22.71 -2.18 -2.38
CA LYS A 229 -23.73 -1.44 -3.12
C LYS A 229 -23.29 -1.08 -4.54
N HIS A 230 -22.00 -0.79 -4.73
CA HIS A 230 -21.48 -0.31 -6.01
C HIS A 230 -20.68 -1.38 -6.78
N GLY A 231 -20.88 -2.67 -6.47
CA GLY A 231 -20.20 -3.77 -7.17
C GLY A 231 -20.47 -3.85 -8.67
N PRO A 232 -19.60 -4.54 -9.42
CA PRO A 232 -18.40 -5.22 -8.96
C PRO A 232 -17.24 -4.26 -8.68
N VAL A 233 -16.71 -4.33 -7.45
CA VAL A 233 -15.50 -3.62 -7.03
C VAL A 233 -14.43 -4.65 -6.68
N TRP A 234 -13.26 -4.54 -7.29
CA TRP A 234 -12.08 -5.37 -6.99
C TRP A 234 -11.10 -4.58 -6.13
N MET A 235 -10.47 -5.22 -5.18
CA MET A 235 -9.46 -4.55 -4.36
C MET A 235 -8.11 -5.25 -4.43
N SER A 236 -7.08 -4.47 -4.76
CA SER A 236 -5.70 -4.89 -4.65
C SER A 236 -5.11 -4.30 -3.38
N ILE A 237 -4.85 -5.17 -2.38
CA ILE A 237 -4.09 -4.78 -1.19
C ILE A 237 -2.59 -4.86 -1.48
N HIS A 238 -1.77 -4.31 -0.58
CA HIS A 238 -0.33 -4.28 -0.75
C HIS A 238 0.36 -4.74 0.52
N THR A 239 0.79 -6.00 0.53
CA THR A 239 1.52 -6.66 1.61
C THR A 239 2.83 -7.20 1.05
N ASN A 240 3.96 -6.94 1.72
CA ASN A 240 5.28 -7.37 1.26
C ASN A 240 5.91 -8.45 2.15
N HIS A 241 5.52 -8.56 3.42
CA HIS A 241 6.16 -9.47 4.35
C HIS A 241 5.11 -10.24 5.19
N PRO A 242 5.32 -11.52 5.55
CA PRO A 242 4.36 -12.30 6.33
C PRO A 242 4.03 -11.69 7.71
N ARG A 243 4.94 -10.90 8.30
CA ARG A 243 4.70 -10.16 9.55
C ARG A 243 3.60 -9.10 9.41
N GLU A 244 3.33 -8.59 8.21
CA GLU A 244 2.23 -7.67 7.94
C GLU A 244 0.86 -8.35 7.97
N CYS A 245 0.82 -9.69 7.85
CA CYS A 245 -0.40 -10.49 7.94
C CYS A 245 -0.79 -10.65 9.42
N THR A 246 -1.56 -9.71 9.94
CA THR A 246 -2.04 -9.68 11.33
C THR A 246 -3.44 -10.30 11.44
N VAL A 247 -3.89 -10.58 12.68
CA VAL A 247 -5.27 -11.01 12.94
C VAL A 247 -6.25 -9.95 12.43
N GLU A 248 -5.97 -8.69 12.72
CA GLU A 248 -6.81 -7.55 12.33
C GLU A 248 -6.89 -7.40 10.80
N LEU A 249 -5.77 -7.61 10.08
CA LEU A 249 -5.79 -7.64 8.62
C LEU A 249 -6.62 -8.80 8.09
N LYS A 250 -6.50 -10.00 8.69
CA LYS A 250 -7.29 -11.17 8.31
C LYS A 250 -8.79 -10.88 8.45
N GLU A 251 -9.21 -10.33 9.58
CA GLU A 251 -10.60 -9.94 9.83
C GLU A 251 -11.09 -8.86 8.83
N ALA A 252 -10.24 -7.88 8.52
CA ALA A 252 -10.54 -6.86 7.52
C ALA A 252 -10.75 -7.48 6.13
N CYS A 253 -9.87 -8.41 5.70
CA CYS A 253 -10.00 -9.13 4.44
C CYS A 253 -11.25 -10.02 4.40
N GLU A 254 -11.61 -10.66 5.52
CA GLU A 254 -12.84 -11.45 5.64
C GLU A 254 -14.09 -10.57 5.45
N LYS A 255 -14.16 -9.39 6.11
CA LYS A 255 -15.26 -8.43 5.94
C LYS A 255 -15.40 -7.98 4.49
N LEU A 256 -14.30 -7.64 3.82
CA LEU A 256 -14.29 -7.27 2.40
C LEU A 256 -14.77 -8.43 1.51
N SER A 257 -14.30 -9.65 1.76
CA SER A 257 -14.72 -10.84 1.02
C SER A 257 -16.20 -11.14 1.20
N TYR A 258 -16.75 -11.00 2.41
CA TYR A 258 -18.18 -11.16 2.68
C TYR A 258 -19.02 -10.05 2.05
N ALA A 259 -18.46 -8.87 1.86
CA ALA A 259 -19.09 -7.79 1.10
C ALA A 259 -19.06 -8.04 -0.43
N GLY A 260 -18.51 -9.17 -0.89
CA GLY A 260 -18.43 -9.53 -2.30
C GLY A 260 -17.29 -8.83 -3.06
N VAL A 261 -16.25 -8.35 -2.35
CA VAL A 261 -15.08 -7.70 -2.95
C VAL A 261 -13.98 -8.75 -3.17
N PRO A 262 -13.66 -9.11 -4.43
CA PRO A 262 -12.51 -9.97 -4.72
C PRO A 262 -11.21 -9.28 -4.33
N LEU A 263 -10.31 -10.02 -3.64
CA LEU A 263 -9.06 -9.50 -3.11
C LEU A 263 -7.86 -10.08 -3.84
N GLY A 264 -6.96 -9.20 -4.27
CA GLY A 264 -5.64 -9.54 -4.77
C GLY A 264 -4.55 -8.81 -3.98
N ASN A 265 -3.35 -9.39 -3.93
CA ASN A 265 -2.19 -8.74 -3.34
C ASN A 265 -1.17 -8.39 -4.43
N GLN A 266 -0.65 -7.17 -4.38
CA GLN A 266 0.44 -6.69 -5.20
C GLN A 266 1.65 -6.44 -4.30
N SER A 267 2.59 -7.41 -4.26
CA SER A 267 3.87 -7.22 -3.56
C SER A 267 4.88 -6.51 -4.47
N VAL A 268 5.79 -5.78 -3.86
CA VAL A 268 7.03 -5.31 -4.51
C VAL A 268 8.20 -6.13 -3.98
N LEU A 269 9.07 -6.60 -4.85
CA LEU A 269 10.30 -7.30 -4.47
C LEU A 269 11.29 -6.29 -3.88
N LEU A 270 11.49 -6.36 -2.58
CA LEU A 270 12.31 -5.42 -1.81
C LEU A 270 13.50 -6.13 -1.16
N LYS A 271 14.70 -5.61 -1.42
CA LYS A 271 15.95 -6.10 -0.86
C LYS A 271 15.94 -6.03 0.67
N GLY A 272 16.17 -7.17 1.32
CA GLY A 272 16.19 -7.31 2.78
C GLY A 272 14.79 -7.22 3.42
N VAL A 273 13.72 -7.38 2.62
CA VAL A 273 12.34 -7.46 3.09
C VAL A 273 11.71 -8.79 2.71
N ASN A 274 11.67 -9.11 1.43
CA ASN A 274 11.03 -10.31 0.89
C ASN A 274 11.78 -10.93 -0.30
N ASP A 275 13.05 -10.59 -0.45
CA ASP A 275 13.93 -11.09 -1.53
C ASP A 275 14.52 -12.47 -1.24
N ASP A 276 13.80 -13.28 -0.50
CA ASP A 276 14.11 -14.64 -0.07
C ASP A 276 12.91 -15.57 -0.32
N PRO A 277 13.14 -16.79 -0.89
CA PRO A 277 12.09 -17.73 -1.23
C PRO A 277 11.20 -18.18 -0.07
N GLU A 278 11.77 -18.44 1.11
CA GLU A 278 11.00 -18.92 2.26
C GLU A 278 10.10 -17.82 2.84
N THR A 279 10.60 -16.59 2.91
CA THR A 279 9.80 -15.41 3.30
C THR A 279 8.62 -15.22 2.34
N MET A 280 8.87 -15.27 1.04
CA MET A 280 7.81 -15.13 0.03
C MET A 280 6.81 -16.28 0.10
N LYS A 281 7.26 -17.53 0.28
CA LYS A 281 6.40 -18.69 0.46
C LYS A 281 5.48 -18.53 1.68
N SER A 282 6.05 -18.10 2.81
CA SER A 282 5.26 -17.80 4.01
C SER A 282 4.21 -16.72 3.74
N LEU A 283 4.58 -15.63 3.05
CA LEU A 283 3.66 -14.55 2.70
C LEU A 283 2.49 -15.05 1.86
N VAL A 284 2.77 -15.76 0.74
CA VAL A 284 1.70 -16.18 -0.17
C VAL A 284 0.75 -17.19 0.47
N HIS A 285 1.24 -18.04 1.38
CA HIS A 285 0.38 -18.95 2.13
C HIS A 285 -0.55 -18.20 3.11
N ARG A 286 -0.02 -17.20 3.85
CA ARG A 286 -0.83 -16.35 4.74
C ARG A 286 -1.87 -15.55 3.97
N LEU A 287 -1.53 -15.03 2.80
CA LEU A 287 -2.48 -14.32 1.93
C LEU A 287 -3.66 -15.22 1.54
N LEU A 288 -3.41 -16.47 1.13
CA LEU A 288 -4.49 -17.42 0.81
C LEU A 288 -5.38 -17.72 2.02
N MET A 289 -4.80 -17.84 3.22
CA MET A 289 -5.57 -18.01 4.47
C MET A 289 -6.48 -16.82 4.77
N MET A 290 -6.16 -15.63 4.26
CA MET A 290 -6.98 -14.42 4.34
C MET A 290 -7.93 -14.23 3.16
N ARG A 291 -8.05 -15.23 2.25
CA ARG A 291 -8.82 -15.14 0.98
C ARG A 291 -8.30 -14.05 0.03
N VAL A 292 -7.01 -13.75 0.12
CA VAL A 292 -6.32 -12.80 -0.77
C VAL A 292 -5.48 -13.58 -1.75
N ARG A 293 -5.72 -13.41 -3.05
CA ARG A 293 -4.91 -14.04 -4.09
C ARG A 293 -3.59 -13.29 -4.25
N PRO A 294 -2.41 -13.91 -4.13
CA PRO A 294 -1.16 -13.34 -4.63
C PRO A 294 -1.31 -13.04 -6.12
N TYR A 295 -1.34 -11.75 -6.50
CA TYR A 295 -1.64 -11.35 -7.87
C TYR A 295 -0.36 -10.99 -8.61
N TYR A 296 0.38 -9.99 -8.12
CA TYR A 296 1.66 -9.58 -8.69
C TYR A 296 2.79 -9.60 -7.65
N LEU A 297 4.00 -9.92 -8.14
CA LEU A 297 5.27 -9.58 -7.50
C LEU A 297 5.99 -8.61 -8.44
N TYR A 298 5.89 -7.31 -8.18
CA TYR A 298 6.53 -6.29 -8.99
C TYR A 298 8.01 -6.17 -8.67
N MET A 299 8.81 -5.95 -9.69
CA MET A 299 10.15 -5.40 -9.52
C MET A 299 10.05 -3.95 -9.04
N GLY A 300 11.00 -3.49 -8.21
CA GLY A 300 11.05 -2.09 -7.79
C GLY A 300 11.35 -1.16 -8.97
N ASP A 301 10.48 -0.17 -9.20
CA ASP A 301 10.70 0.84 -10.23
C ASP A 301 11.93 1.71 -9.94
N LEU A 302 12.47 2.36 -10.99
CA LEU A 302 13.63 3.25 -10.91
C LEU A 302 13.22 4.62 -10.36
N VAL A 303 12.74 4.64 -9.11
CA VAL A 303 12.37 5.86 -8.39
C VAL A 303 13.59 6.43 -7.66
N GLN A 304 13.79 7.72 -7.72
CA GLN A 304 14.87 8.39 -7.00
C GLN A 304 14.88 8.05 -5.51
N GLY A 305 16.06 7.67 -5.00
CA GLY A 305 16.30 7.36 -3.60
C GLY A 305 15.70 6.03 -3.13
N THR A 306 15.42 5.08 -4.03
CA THR A 306 14.90 3.75 -3.67
C THR A 306 15.86 2.60 -3.98
N ALA A 307 17.06 2.87 -4.51
CA ALA A 307 18.03 1.88 -4.92
C ALA A 307 18.35 0.85 -3.82
N HIS A 308 18.48 1.32 -2.59
CA HIS A 308 18.81 0.48 -1.42
C HIS A 308 17.73 -0.56 -1.06
N LEU A 309 16.49 -0.37 -1.57
CA LEU A 309 15.37 -1.30 -1.40
C LEU A 309 15.09 -2.15 -2.64
N ARG A 310 15.77 -1.92 -3.76
CA ARG A 310 15.46 -2.61 -5.03
C ARG A 310 16.02 -4.03 -5.02
N GLY A 311 15.13 -5.02 -5.19
CA GLY A 311 15.51 -6.42 -5.40
C GLY A 311 16.01 -6.68 -6.81
N SER A 312 16.81 -7.75 -7.02
CA SER A 312 17.27 -8.13 -8.35
C SER A 312 16.30 -9.06 -9.07
N LEU A 313 16.33 -9.05 -10.42
CA LEU A 313 15.49 -9.92 -11.23
C LEU A 313 15.80 -11.41 -10.98
N GLU A 314 17.07 -11.76 -10.76
CA GLU A 314 17.50 -13.12 -10.45
C GLU A 314 16.79 -13.65 -9.20
N LYS A 315 16.69 -12.82 -8.15
CA LYS A 315 15.95 -13.18 -6.93
C LYS A 315 14.45 -13.35 -7.19
N GLY A 316 13.85 -12.46 -8.00
CA GLY A 316 12.45 -12.60 -8.41
C GLY A 316 12.20 -13.93 -9.13
N VAL A 317 13.03 -14.26 -10.09
CA VAL A 317 12.97 -15.54 -10.83
C VAL A 317 13.17 -16.74 -9.90
N ALA A 318 14.14 -16.67 -8.99
CA ALA A 318 14.39 -17.74 -8.01
C ALA A 318 13.18 -17.98 -7.11
N ILE A 319 12.51 -16.91 -6.64
CA ILE A 319 11.29 -16.97 -5.84
C ILE A 319 10.17 -17.66 -6.64
N ILE A 320 9.90 -17.24 -7.88
CA ILE A 320 8.86 -17.88 -8.69
C ILE A 320 9.16 -19.37 -8.95
N ARG A 321 10.43 -19.71 -9.22
CA ARG A 321 10.84 -21.11 -9.35
C ARG A 321 10.63 -21.93 -8.08
N SER A 322 10.89 -21.36 -6.90
CA SER A 322 10.69 -22.05 -5.63
C SER A 322 9.21 -22.27 -5.28
N LEU A 323 8.32 -21.45 -5.84
CA LEU A 323 6.87 -21.57 -5.61
C LEU A 323 6.20 -22.49 -6.63
N ARG A 324 6.55 -22.35 -7.92
CA ARG A 324 5.88 -23.08 -9.03
C ARG A 324 6.19 -24.58 -8.94
N GLY A 325 5.16 -25.39 -8.81
CA GLY A 325 5.28 -26.84 -8.62
C GLY A 325 5.58 -27.30 -7.20
N HIS A 326 5.80 -26.36 -6.26
CA HIS A 326 6.10 -26.65 -4.85
C HIS A 326 4.98 -26.19 -3.89
N THR A 327 3.98 -25.48 -4.39
CA THR A 327 2.79 -25.06 -3.67
C THR A 327 1.60 -24.95 -4.62
N SER A 328 0.39 -24.62 -4.08
CA SER A 328 -0.79 -24.38 -4.90
C SER A 328 -0.55 -23.34 -5.98
N GLY A 329 -1.07 -23.56 -7.19
CA GLY A 329 -1.02 -22.56 -8.27
C GLY A 329 -1.68 -21.24 -7.91
N TYR A 330 -2.66 -21.23 -6.99
CA TYR A 330 -3.25 -20.00 -6.45
C TYR A 330 -2.26 -19.14 -5.65
N ALA A 331 -1.19 -19.75 -5.11
CA ALA A 331 -0.17 -19.06 -4.33
C ALA A 331 0.92 -18.40 -5.19
N VAL A 332 1.00 -18.70 -6.49
CA VAL A 332 2.07 -18.22 -7.37
C VAL A 332 1.67 -16.90 -8.00
N PRO A 333 2.31 -15.77 -7.62
CA PRO A 333 2.05 -14.49 -8.26
C PRO A 333 2.67 -14.44 -9.67
N GLN A 334 2.22 -13.48 -10.46
CA GLN A 334 2.89 -13.09 -11.70
C GLN A 334 4.05 -12.15 -11.38
N LEU A 335 5.26 -12.45 -11.86
CA LEU A 335 6.44 -11.59 -11.80
C LEU A 335 6.44 -10.64 -12.99
#